data_baecb65de70b0944c08135a491b58896
#
_entry.id   baecb65de70b0944c08135a491b58896
#
_cell.length_a   1.000
_cell.length_b   1.000
_cell.length_c   1.000
_cell.angle_alpha   90.00
_cell.angle_beta   90.00
_cell.angle_gamma   90.00
#
_symmetry.space_group_name_H-M   'P 1'
#
loop_
_entity.id
_entity.type
_entity.pdbx_description
1 polymer ?
#
loop_
_entity_poly.entity_id
_entity_poly.type
_entity_poly.pdbx_seq_one_letter_code
_entity_poly.pdbx_strand_id
1 'polypeptide(L)'
;IKGVDVPEEVQRIARDLPYRDFITVGLLAKKIKINNETKIKTYNNRVPDTWIYIQERDVKIGRLQVFNNWSPYLIKDYKNTMWIGLEYFCTEGDDLWNMKKEDFIEMAIKELVHIGIIDEEDVLDSTQVKIKKAYPAYFGTYYELDTVKSFLNNIENLYCIGRNGQHRYNNMDHSMLTAMKTVDAISKGKTDKSAIWSVNTEEEYHETK
;
A
#
# COMPACT_ATOMS: atom_id res chain seq x y z
N ILE A 1 -5.48 -17.31 12.08
CA ILE A 1 -5.03 -18.71 12.25
C ILE A 1 -6.25 -19.63 12.48
N LYS A 2 -7.26 -19.53 11.61
CA LYS A 2 -8.45 -20.40 11.68
C LYS A 2 -8.10 -21.81 11.18
N GLY A 3 -8.58 -22.84 11.87
CA GLY A 3 -8.41 -24.24 11.45
C GLY A 3 -7.16 -24.95 12.00
N VAL A 4 -6.41 -24.29 12.85
CA VAL A 4 -5.27 -24.87 13.58
C VAL A 4 -5.57 -24.74 15.07
N ASP A 5 -5.23 -25.75 15.85
CA ASP A 5 -5.27 -25.67 17.32
C ASP A 5 -4.11 -24.79 17.78
N VAL A 6 -4.45 -23.60 18.28
CA VAL A 6 -3.50 -22.52 18.54
C VAL A 6 -3.62 -22.11 20.01
N PRO A 7 -2.50 -22.02 20.76
CA PRO A 7 -2.50 -21.51 22.13
C PRO A 7 -3.18 -20.13 22.22
N GLU A 8 -3.88 -19.86 23.31
CA GLU A 8 -4.64 -18.62 23.52
C GLU A 8 -3.77 -17.37 23.37
N GLU A 9 -2.54 -17.41 23.89
CA GLU A 9 -1.57 -16.33 23.77
C GLU A 9 -1.23 -16.01 22.31
N VAL A 10 -0.95 -17.04 21.49
CA VAL A 10 -0.65 -16.88 20.06
C VAL A 10 -1.86 -16.33 19.31
N GLN A 11 -3.09 -16.77 19.68
CA GLN A 11 -4.31 -16.24 19.10
C GLN A 11 -4.50 -14.75 19.44
N ARG A 12 -4.28 -14.37 20.71
CA ARG A 12 -4.35 -12.97 21.16
C ARG A 12 -3.39 -12.10 20.36
N ILE A 13 -2.11 -12.46 20.32
CA ILE A 13 -1.09 -11.68 19.62
C ILE A 13 -1.47 -11.53 18.13
N ALA A 14 -1.78 -12.65 17.46
CA ALA A 14 -2.10 -12.63 16.04
C ALA A 14 -3.35 -11.83 15.70
N ARG A 15 -4.39 -11.83 16.56
CA ARG A 15 -5.60 -11.04 16.39
C ARG A 15 -5.34 -9.56 16.56
N ASP A 16 -4.51 -9.21 17.54
CA ASP A 16 -4.28 -7.84 17.98
C ASP A 16 -3.08 -7.19 17.26
N LEU A 17 -2.48 -7.87 16.24
CA LEU A 17 -1.44 -7.28 15.40
C LEU A 17 -1.94 -6.01 14.72
N PRO A 18 -1.20 -4.88 14.86
CA PRO A 18 -1.66 -3.60 14.35
C PRO A 18 -1.46 -3.49 12.84
N TYR A 19 -2.40 -2.80 12.22
CA TYR A 19 -2.37 -2.44 10.79
C TYR A 19 -2.79 -0.99 10.61
N ARG A 20 -2.42 -0.40 9.49
CA ARG A 20 -3.06 0.80 8.96
C ARG A 20 -3.98 0.41 7.82
N ASP A 21 -5.15 1.02 7.81
CA ASP A 21 -6.09 0.95 6.71
C ASP A 21 -5.78 2.06 5.70
N PHE A 22 -6.43 1.99 4.56
CA PHE A 22 -6.06 2.82 3.44
C PHE A 22 -7.28 3.07 2.55
N ILE A 23 -7.45 4.31 2.14
CA ILE A 23 -8.43 4.69 1.13
C ILE A 23 -7.67 5.21 -0.08
N THR A 24 -8.01 4.72 -1.25
CA THR A 24 -7.53 5.30 -2.50
C THR A 24 -8.69 5.89 -3.30
N VAL A 25 -8.46 7.08 -3.85
CA VAL A 25 -9.33 7.70 -4.83
C VAL A 25 -8.61 7.69 -6.17
N GLY A 26 -9.24 7.11 -7.18
CA GLY A 26 -8.78 7.20 -8.55
C GLY A 26 -9.52 8.32 -9.25
N LEU A 27 -8.80 9.20 -9.94
CA LEU A 27 -9.37 10.26 -10.77
C LEU A 27 -8.87 10.13 -12.21
N LEU A 28 -9.80 10.07 -13.14
CA LEU A 28 -9.51 10.26 -14.56
C LEU A 28 -9.65 11.74 -14.88
N ALA A 29 -8.58 12.37 -15.34
CA ALA A 29 -8.54 13.77 -15.68
C ALA A 29 -8.08 14.00 -17.12
N LYS A 30 -8.43 15.13 -17.73
CA LYS A 30 -7.91 15.53 -19.05
C LYS A 30 -6.41 15.80 -18.98
N LYS A 31 -5.97 16.44 -17.90
CA LYS A 31 -4.57 16.83 -17.67
C LYS A 31 -4.31 17.03 -16.19
N ILE A 32 -3.03 17.14 -15.84
CA ILE A 32 -2.57 17.73 -14.57
C ILE A 32 -1.81 19.01 -14.88
N LYS A 33 -1.77 19.94 -13.91
CA LYS A 33 -1.15 21.28 -14.07
C LYS A 33 0.36 21.26 -13.88
N ILE A 34 0.89 20.22 -13.28
CA ILE A 34 2.35 20.08 -13.06
C ILE A 34 3.03 19.79 -14.39
N ASN A 35 3.96 20.66 -14.77
CA ASN A 35 4.78 20.50 -15.96
C ASN A 35 6.10 19.80 -15.63
N ASN A 36 6.65 19.10 -16.62
CA ASN A 36 7.98 18.53 -16.52
C ASN A 36 9.05 19.60 -16.70
N GLU A 37 9.69 19.99 -15.62
CA GLU A 37 10.83 20.93 -15.63
C GLU A 37 12.19 20.21 -15.63
N THR A 38 12.17 18.88 -15.76
CA THR A 38 13.39 18.06 -15.76
C THR A 38 13.97 17.89 -17.16
N LYS A 39 15.17 17.30 -17.24
CA LYS A 39 15.78 16.91 -18.53
C LYS A 39 15.24 15.60 -19.10
N ILE A 40 14.40 14.88 -18.34
CA ILE A 40 13.79 13.61 -18.76
C ILE A 40 12.69 13.91 -19.77
N LYS A 41 12.81 13.34 -20.96
CA LYS A 41 11.77 13.50 -21.99
C LYS A 41 10.57 12.59 -21.66
N THR A 42 9.39 13.18 -21.56
CA THR A 42 8.13 12.48 -21.32
C THR A 42 7.12 12.78 -22.42
N TYR A 43 6.09 11.96 -22.52
CA TYR A 43 5.00 12.21 -23.47
C TYR A 43 4.19 13.46 -23.05
N ASN A 44 3.99 14.41 -23.96
CA ASN A 44 3.27 15.66 -23.72
C ASN A 44 3.83 16.46 -22.52
N ASN A 45 5.14 16.42 -22.29
CA ASN A 45 5.80 17.11 -21.19
C ASN A 45 5.21 16.81 -19.80
N ARG A 46 4.67 15.61 -19.58
CA ARG A 46 4.17 15.18 -18.28
C ARG A 46 5.30 15.15 -17.25
N VAL A 47 4.97 15.46 -16.00
CA VAL A 47 5.87 15.21 -14.89
C VAL A 47 6.37 13.75 -14.93
N PRO A 48 7.68 13.48 -14.78
CA PRO A 48 8.22 12.14 -14.95
C PRO A 48 7.98 11.22 -13.75
N ASP A 49 7.51 11.77 -12.62
CA ASP A 49 7.33 11.05 -11.38
C ASP A 49 6.17 10.04 -11.48
N THR A 50 6.41 8.85 -10.95
CA THR A 50 5.36 7.83 -10.79
C THR A 50 4.62 8.00 -9.48
N TRP A 51 5.30 8.60 -8.49
CA TRP A 51 4.87 8.70 -7.11
C TRP A 51 5.32 10.01 -6.49
N ILE A 52 4.41 10.77 -5.92
CA ILE A 52 4.68 12.08 -5.32
C ILE A 52 4.13 12.08 -3.89
N TYR A 53 4.99 12.39 -2.91
CA TYR A 53 4.58 12.59 -1.53
C TYR A 53 4.06 13.99 -1.34
N ILE A 54 2.88 14.13 -0.74
CA ILE A 54 2.25 15.39 -0.42
C ILE A 54 2.56 15.72 1.04
N GLN A 55 3.24 16.83 1.28
CA GLN A 55 3.68 17.25 2.62
C GLN A 55 2.98 18.51 3.13
N GLU A 56 2.07 19.06 2.35
CA GLU A 56 1.20 20.16 2.72
C GLU A 56 0.35 19.75 3.93
N ARG A 57 0.31 20.64 4.96
CA ARG A 57 -0.33 20.32 6.25
C ARG A 57 -1.83 20.52 6.27
N ASP A 58 -2.34 21.26 5.32
CA ASP A 58 -3.74 21.67 5.17
C ASP A 58 -4.57 20.74 4.28
N VAL A 59 -3.94 19.67 3.78
CA VAL A 59 -4.61 18.58 3.07
C VAL A 59 -4.41 17.23 3.75
N LYS A 60 -5.30 16.28 3.49
CA LYS A 60 -5.27 14.93 4.08
C LYS A 60 -4.62 13.90 3.17
N ILE A 61 -4.52 14.19 1.87
CA ILE A 61 -3.83 13.34 0.92
C ILE A 61 -2.37 13.13 1.34
N GLY A 62 -1.93 11.88 1.37
CA GLY A 62 -0.55 11.53 1.71
C GLY A 62 0.34 11.36 0.51
N ARG A 63 -0.19 10.77 -0.56
CA ARG A 63 0.57 10.46 -1.77
C ARG A 63 -0.30 10.55 -3.02
N LEU A 64 0.33 10.94 -4.12
CA LEU A 64 -0.25 10.97 -5.45
C LEU A 64 0.52 10.00 -6.35
N GLN A 65 -0.19 9.19 -7.11
CA GLN A 65 0.38 8.32 -8.15
C GLN A 65 -0.04 8.81 -9.53
N VAL A 66 0.90 8.78 -10.49
CA VAL A 66 0.63 9.06 -11.90
C VAL A 66 0.72 7.75 -12.67
N PHE A 67 -0.42 7.07 -12.86
CA PHE A 67 -0.46 5.73 -13.46
C PHE A 67 0.02 5.72 -14.91
N ASN A 68 -0.10 6.82 -15.63
CA ASN A 68 0.46 6.97 -16.98
C ASN A 68 1.97 6.69 -17.03
N ASN A 69 2.68 7.00 -15.94
CA ASN A 69 4.13 6.80 -15.86
C ASN A 69 4.51 5.40 -15.36
N TRP A 70 3.57 4.67 -14.75
CA TRP A 70 3.79 3.27 -14.39
C TRP A 70 3.76 2.37 -15.62
N SER A 71 2.72 2.51 -16.44
CA SER A 71 2.60 1.75 -17.68
C SER A 71 1.56 2.38 -18.61
N PRO A 72 1.85 2.51 -19.91
CA PRO A 72 0.88 2.99 -20.88
C PRO A 72 -0.34 2.06 -21.04
N TYR A 73 -0.20 0.79 -20.66
CA TYR A 73 -1.28 -0.20 -20.74
C TYR A 73 -2.32 -0.08 -19.63
N LEU A 74 -2.06 0.70 -18.59
CA LEU A 74 -3.03 0.98 -17.52
C LEU A 74 -4.10 1.99 -17.95
N ILE A 75 -3.89 2.73 -19.04
CA ILE A 75 -4.72 3.85 -19.45
C ILE A 75 -5.34 3.58 -20.83
N LYS A 76 -6.67 3.63 -20.90
CA LYS A 76 -7.39 3.39 -22.14
C LYS A 76 -7.08 4.45 -23.22
N ASP A 77 -7.08 5.72 -22.82
CA ASP A 77 -6.69 6.85 -23.68
C ASP A 77 -5.42 7.52 -23.13
N TYR A 78 -4.30 6.82 -23.29
CA TYR A 78 -3.00 7.27 -22.76
C TYR A 78 -2.59 8.66 -23.25
N LYS A 79 -3.00 9.03 -24.47
CA LYS A 79 -2.57 10.29 -25.09
C LYS A 79 -3.30 11.50 -24.54
N ASN A 80 -4.59 11.37 -24.28
CA ASN A 80 -5.47 12.48 -24.00
C ASN A 80 -5.97 12.54 -22.55
N THR A 81 -5.66 11.50 -21.73
CA THR A 81 -6.11 11.49 -20.34
C THR A 81 -4.98 11.13 -19.38
N MET A 82 -5.18 11.55 -18.13
CA MET A 82 -4.34 11.23 -16.98
C MET A 82 -5.15 10.40 -16.00
N TRP A 83 -4.60 9.27 -15.58
CA TRP A 83 -5.15 8.49 -14.49
C TRP A 83 -4.28 8.67 -13.25
N ILE A 84 -4.83 9.26 -12.22
CA ILE A 84 -4.12 9.57 -10.98
C ILE A 84 -4.76 8.84 -9.81
N GLY A 85 -3.94 8.37 -8.89
CA GLY A 85 -4.35 7.73 -7.65
C GLY A 85 -3.97 8.57 -6.45
N LEU A 86 -4.92 8.79 -5.55
CA LEU A 86 -4.74 9.57 -4.33
C LEU A 86 -4.82 8.62 -3.15
N GLU A 87 -3.85 8.71 -2.26
CA GLU A 87 -3.74 7.82 -1.12
C GLU A 87 -3.97 8.56 0.20
N TYR A 88 -4.88 8.00 1.00
CA TYR A 88 -5.26 8.50 2.30
C TYR A 88 -5.04 7.42 3.35
N PHE A 89 -4.18 7.70 4.32
CA PHE A 89 -3.96 6.81 5.46
C PHE A 89 -5.03 7.04 6.51
N CYS A 90 -5.64 5.97 6.99
CA CYS A 90 -6.76 6.03 7.93
C CYS A 90 -6.79 4.78 8.82
N THR A 91 -7.74 4.76 9.71
CA THR A 91 -8.07 3.60 10.54
C THR A 91 -9.56 3.30 10.39
N GLU A 92 -9.94 2.03 10.31
CA GLU A 92 -11.35 1.63 10.27
C GLU A 92 -12.12 2.25 11.45
N GLY A 93 -13.18 3.00 11.13
CA GLY A 93 -14.01 3.69 12.10
C GLY A 93 -13.66 5.15 12.37
N ASP A 94 -12.56 5.67 11.82
CA ASP A 94 -12.26 7.11 11.90
C ASP A 94 -13.15 7.96 10.96
N ASP A 95 -13.00 9.28 11.03
CA ASP A 95 -13.81 10.22 10.26
C ASP A 95 -13.63 10.04 8.74
N LEU A 96 -12.40 9.77 8.30
CA LEU A 96 -12.11 9.53 6.88
C LEU A 96 -12.74 8.23 6.41
N TRP A 97 -12.59 7.17 7.22
CA TRP A 97 -13.17 5.87 6.90
C TRP A 97 -14.70 5.91 6.81
N ASN A 98 -15.33 6.66 7.71
CA ASN A 98 -16.79 6.74 7.79
C ASN A 98 -17.43 7.73 6.81
N MET A 99 -16.60 8.55 6.15
CA MET A 99 -17.09 9.52 5.16
C MET A 99 -17.80 8.81 4.00
N LYS A 100 -18.89 9.38 3.50
CA LYS A 100 -19.58 8.88 2.30
C LYS A 100 -18.67 8.99 1.10
N LYS A 101 -18.83 8.08 0.15
CA LYS A 101 -17.98 8.00 -1.04
C LYS A 101 -17.97 9.32 -1.83
N GLU A 102 -19.14 9.89 -2.04
CA GLU A 102 -19.33 11.11 -2.81
C GLU A 102 -18.62 12.29 -2.14
N ASP A 103 -18.83 12.46 -0.83
CA ASP A 103 -18.22 13.54 -0.03
C ASP A 103 -16.70 13.41 0.01
N PHE A 104 -16.21 12.16 0.09
CA PHE A 104 -14.77 11.87 0.08
C PHE A 104 -14.13 12.21 -1.26
N ILE A 105 -14.76 11.83 -2.37
CA ILE A 105 -14.27 12.16 -3.72
C ILE A 105 -14.26 13.67 -3.93
N GLU A 106 -15.32 14.37 -3.51
CA GLU A 106 -15.39 15.83 -3.59
C GLU A 106 -14.26 16.49 -2.77
N MET A 107 -14.03 16.01 -1.54
CA MET A 107 -12.90 16.47 -0.72
C MET A 107 -11.57 16.25 -1.44
N ALA A 108 -11.35 15.06 -2.00
CA ALA A 108 -10.12 14.71 -2.69
C ALA A 108 -9.86 15.61 -3.93
N ILE A 109 -10.89 15.92 -4.70
CA ILE A 109 -10.79 16.85 -5.83
C ILE A 109 -10.43 18.26 -5.33
N LYS A 110 -11.13 18.76 -4.29
CA LYS A 110 -10.85 20.07 -3.69
C LYS A 110 -9.43 20.20 -3.16
N GLU A 111 -8.89 19.15 -2.54
CA GLU A 111 -7.50 19.14 -2.08
C GLU A 111 -6.53 19.27 -3.25
N LEU A 112 -6.73 18.54 -4.35
CA LEU A 112 -5.86 18.65 -5.52
C LEU A 112 -5.96 20.00 -6.21
N VAL A 113 -7.14 20.60 -6.26
CA VAL A 113 -7.34 21.96 -6.78
C VAL A 113 -6.60 22.96 -5.88
N HIS A 114 -6.75 22.83 -4.56
CA HIS A 114 -6.12 23.70 -3.57
C HIS A 114 -4.59 23.71 -3.69
N ILE A 115 -3.97 22.52 -3.82
CA ILE A 115 -2.51 22.41 -3.99
C ILE A 115 -2.04 22.59 -5.45
N GLY A 116 -2.94 22.97 -6.37
CA GLY A 116 -2.59 23.35 -7.74
C GLY A 116 -2.26 22.20 -8.69
N ILE A 117 -2.70 20.97 -8.38
CA ILE A 117 -2.41 19.77 -9.21
C ILE A 117 -3.35 19.65 -10.40
N ILE A 118 -4.65 19.96 -10.22
CA ILE A 118 -5.68 19.88 -11.26
C ILE A 118 -6.59 21.12 -11.24
N ASP A 119 -7.37 21.30 -12.27
CA ASP A 119 -8.60 22.10 -12.24
C ASP A 119 -9.80 21.16 -12.14
N GLU A 120 -10.83 21.54 -11.37
CA GLU A 120 -12.01 20.69 -11.13
C GLU A 120 -12.71 20.29 -12.43
N GLU A 121 -12.80 21.20 -13.40
CA GLU A 121 -13.39 20.98 -14.72
C GLU A 121 -12.63 19.97 -15.60
N ASP A 122 -11.41 19.63 -15.25
CA ASP A 122 -10.62 18.62 -15.95
C ASP A 122 -10.90 17.20 -15.46
N VAL A 123 -11.65 17.00 -14.36
CA VAL A 123 -12.03 15.68 -13.86
C VAL A 123 -13.12 15.08 -14.74
N LEU A 124 -12.87 13.91 -15.28
CA LEU A 124 -13.76 13.18 -16.19
C LEU A 124 -14.53 12.06 -15.50
N ASP A 125 -13.88 11.37 -14.57
CA ASP A 125 -14.45 10.23 -13.84
C ASP A 125 -13.70 10.01 -12.54
N SER A 126 -14.31 9.30 -11.61
CA SER A 126 -13.75 9.04 -10.29
C SER A 126 -14.18 7.70 -9.70
N THR A 127 -13.33 7.14 -8.84
CA THR A 127 -13.65 5.94 -8.07
C THR A 127 -12.99 6.00 -6.70
N GLN A 128 -13.52 5.25 -5.72
CA GLN A 128 -12.94 5.09 -4.39
C GLN A 128 -12.89 3.62 -4.01
N VAL A 129 -11.78 3.21 -3.40
CA VAL A 129 -11.62 1.87 -2.81
C VAL A 129 -11.10 2.01 -1.37
N LYS A 130 -11.73 1.31 -0.43
CA LYS A 130 -11.29 1.18 0.96
C LYS A 130 -10.63 -0.16 1.16
N ILE A 131 -9.42 -0.17 1.70
CA ILE A 131 -8.60 -1.37 1.89
C ILE A 131 -8.27 -1.51 3.37
N LYS A 132 -8.83 -2.53 4.01
CA LYS A 132 -8.52 -2.87 5.40
C LYS A 132 -7.17 -3.58 5.48
N LYS A 133 -6.44 -3.31 6.57
CA LYS A 133 -5.17 -3.99 6.88
C LYS A 133 -4.17 -3.91 5.72
N ALA A 134 -4.08 -2.74 5.09
CA ALA A 134 -3.22 -2.52 3.92
C ALA A 134 -1.74 -2.54 4.28
N TYR A 135 -1.40 -1.99 5.45
CA TYR A 135 -0.02 -1.86 5.90
C TYR A 135 0.14 -2.47 7.30
N PRO A 136 1.02 -3.49 7.48
CA PRO A 136 1.47 -3.91 8.80
C PRO A 136 2.09 -2.72 9.55
N ALA A 137 1.78 -2.57 10.84
CA ALA A 137 2.34 -1.52 11.67
C ALA A 137 3.21 -2.13 12.78
N TYR A 138 4.26 -1.40 13.21
CA TYR A 138 5.31 -1.93 14.07
C TYR A 138 5.23 -1.32 15.48
N PHE A 139 4.10 -1.54 16.14
CA PHE A 139 3.89 -1.15 17.53
C PHE A 139 2.98 -2.14 18.26
N GLY A 140 2.80 -1.98 19.57
CA GLY A 140 1.90 -2.83 20.37
C GLY A 140 2.30 -4.31 20.32
N THR A 141 1.36 -5.18 19.97
CA THR A 141 1.59 -6.63 19.91
C THR A 141 2.59 -7.08 18.84
N TYR A 142 3.02 -6.18 17.94
CA TYR A 142 4.10 -6.48 17.01
C TYR A 142 5.38 -6.94 17.72
N TYR A 143 5.70 -6.36 18.87
CA TYR A 143 6.89 -6.74 19.65
C TYR A 143 6.81 -8.15 20.24
N GLU A 144 5.63 -8.78 20.24
CA GLU A 144 5.40 -10.16 20.65
C GLU A 144 5.33 -11.13 19.44
N LEU A 145 5.55 -10.65 18.20
CA LEU A 145 5.38 -11.40 16.96
C LEU A 145 6.25 -12.69 16.91
N ASP A 146 7.39 -12.70 17.58
CA ASP A 146 8.28 -13.86 17.61
C ASP A 146 7.64 -15.07 18.29
N THR A 147 6.73 -14.87 19.25
CA THR A 147 5.91 -15.96 19.83
C THR A 147 5.05 -16.64 18.75
N VAL A 148 4.41 -15.82 17.89
CA VAL A 148 3.59 -16.32 16.76
C VAL A 148 4.47 -17.05 15.74
N LYS A 149 5.61 -16.47 15.36
CA LYS A 149 6.56 -17.09 14.42
C LYS A 149 7.05 -18.43 14.93
N SER A 150 7.43 -18.51 16.20
CA SER A 150 7.92 -19.74 16.84
C SER A 150 6.87 -20.83 16.77
N PHE A 151 5.61 -20.52 17.09
CA PHE A 151 4.50 -21.45 16.96
C PHE A 151 4.30 -21.92 15.51
N LEU A 152 4.23 -21.00 14.55
CA LEU A 152 3.98 -21.31 13.14
C LEU A 152 5.14 -22.10 12.50
N ASN A 153 6.37 -21.89 12.96
CA ASN A 153 7.53 -22.63 12.48
C ASN A 153 7.50 -24.12 12.84
N ASN A 154 6.80 -24.50 13.92
CA ASN A 154 6.63 -25.91 14.32
C ASN A 154 5.63 -26.67 13.42
N ILE A 155 4.85 -25.97 12.59
CA ILE A 155 3.92 -26.62 11.66
C ILE A 155 4.66 -26.87 10.35
N GLU A 156 5.02 -28.12 10.10
CA GLU A 156 5.95 -28.53 9.03
C GLU A 156 5.56 -27.98 7.64
N ASN A 157 4.31 -28.11 7.25
CA ASN A 157 3.80 -27.78 5.92
C ASN A 157 3.13 -26.39 5.82
N LEU A 158 3.37 -25.50 6.80
CA LEU A 158 2.86 -24.13 6.80
C LEU A 158 3.99 -23.13 6.62
N TYR A 159 3.87 -22.26 5.62
CA TYR A 159 4.84 -21.21 5.31
C TYR A 159 4.14 -19.86 5.26
N CYS A 160 4.70 -18.86 5.96
CA CYS A 160 4.22 -17.49 5.95
C CYS A 160 5.02 -16.67 4.94
N ILE A 161 4.35 -16.18 3.90
CA ILE A 161 4.99 -15.44 2.82
C ILE A 161 4.27 -14.12 2.54
N GLY A 162 5.00 -13.18 1.94
CA GLY A 162 4.46 -11.88 1.52
C GLY A 162 4.20 -10.93 2.68
N ARG A 163 3.59 -9.80 2.36
CA ARG A 163 3.36 -8.70 3.30
C ARG A 163 2.52 -9.11 4.50
N ASN A 164 1.33 -9.62 4.27
CA ASN A 164 0.40 -9.95 5.36
C ASN A 164 0.72 -11.27 6.05
N GLY A 165 1.28 -12.25 5.31
CA GLY A 165 1.67 -13.52 5.91
C GLY A 165 2.82 -13.40 6.90
N GLN A 166 3.72 -12.45 6.68
CA GLN A 166 4.86 -12.19 7.57
C GLN A 166 4.65 -11.01 8.52
N HIS A 167 3.53 -10.29 8.40
CA HIS A 167 3.33 -9.01 9.07
C HIS A 167 4.53 -8.07 8.89
N ARG A 168 4.98 -7.92 7.63
CA ARG A 168 6.13 -7.11 7.20
C ARG A 168 5.72 -6.18 6.07
N TYR A 169 6.33 -4.99 6.02
CA TYR A 169 6.17 -4.08 4.89
C TYR A 169 6.96 -4.57 3.68
N ASN A 170 6.49 -5.67 3.11
CA ASN A 170 7.09 -6.26 1.93
C ASN A 170 6.50 -5.62 0.66
N ASN A 171 7.35 -5.11 -0.22
CA ASN A 171 6.99 -4.75 -1.59
C ASN A 171 6.88 -6.00 -2.47
N MET A 172 6.59 -5.84 -3.76
CA MET A 172 6.38 -6.98 -4.68
C MET A 172 7.62 -7.89 -4.75
N ASP A 173 8.81 -7.30 -4.86
CA ASP A 173 10.10 -8.00 -4.90
C ASP A 173 10.33 -8.86 -3.66
N HIS A 174 10.13 -8.28 -2.47
CA HIS A 174 10.23 -9.03 -1.21
C HIS A 174 9.20 -10.17 -1.15
N SER A 175 7.96 -9.90 -1.54
CA SER A 175 6.89 -10.91 -1.53
C SER A 175 7.20 -12.06 -2.49
N MET A 176 7.71 -11.76 -3.68
CA MET A 176 8.18 -12.76 -4.64
C MET A 176 9.36 -13.56 -4.09
N LEU A 177 10.34 -12.89 -3.48
CA LEU A 177 11.51 -13.56 -2.92
C LEU A 177 11.15 -14.49 -1.77
N THR A 178 10.18 -14.13 -0.90
CA THR A 178 9.68 -15.03 0.15
C THR A 178 9.08 -16.30 -0.45
N ALA A 179 8.31 -16.19 -1.54
CA ALA A 179 7.73 -17.33 -2.24
C ALA A 179 8.82 -18.21 -2.88
N MET A 180 9.81 -17.62 -3.56
CA MET A 180 10.93 -18.35 -4.17
C MET A 180 11.74 -19.12 -3.14
N LYS A 181 12.07 -18.49 -2.00
CA LYS A 181 12.78 -19.16 -0.89
C LYS A 181 11.97 -20.29 -0.28
N THR A 182 10.64 -20.14 -0.22
CA THR A 182 9.75 -21.19 0.27
C THR A 182 9.77 -22.41 -0.66
N VAL A 183 9.63 -22.20 -1.97
CA VAL A 183 9.70 -23.28 -2.96
C VAL A 183 11.06 -23.99 -2.93
N ASP A 184 12.16 -23.23 -2.81
CA ASP A 184 13.52 -23.79 -2.67
C ASP A 184 13.64 -24.65 -1.40
N ALA A 185 13.10 -24.19 -0.27
CA ALA A 185 13.11 -24.96 0.98
C ALA A 185 12.31 -26.27 0.84
N ILE A 186 11.10 -26.21 0.29
CA ILE A 186 10.25 -27.39 0.05
C ILE A 186 10.95 -28.38 -0.89
N SER A 187 11.50 -27.91 -2.02
CA SER A 187 12.15 -28.76 -3.01
C SER A 187 13.40 -29.47 -2.47
N LYS A 188 14.06 -28.89 -1.48
CA LYS A 188 15.25 -29.44 -0.81
C LYS A 188 14.93 -30.20 0.48
N GLY A 189 13.66 -30.36 0.84
CA GLY A 189 13.24 -31.00 2.07
C GLY A 189 13.72 -30.30 3.35
N LYS A 190 13.94 -28.98 3.29
CA LYS A 190 14.39 -28.20 4.44
C LYS A 190 13.20 -27.82 5.33
N THR A 191 13.35 -28.08 6.63
CA THR A 191 12.36 -27.68 7.65
C THR A 191 12.62 -26.28 8.23
N ASP A 192 13.87 -25.80 8.13
CA ASP A 192 14.25 -24.47 8.59
C ASP A 192 13.66 -23.39 7.69
N LYS A 193 12.88 -22.47 8.29
CA LYS A 193 12.18 -21.37 7.65
C LYS A 193 12.87 -20.01 7.85
N SER A 194 14.02 -19.98 8.52
CA SER A 194 14.75 -18.75 8.88
C SER A 194 15.07 -17.88 7.65
N ALA A 195 15.49 -18.51 6.55
CA ALA A 195 15.79 -17.82 5.30
C ALA A 195 14.57 -17.12 4.67
N ILE A 196 13.34 -17.59 4.95
CA ILE A 196 12.10 -17.00 4.47
C ILE A 196 11.77 -15.77 5.31
N TRP A 197 11.90 -15.87 6.64
CA TRP A 197 11.66 -14.78 7.57
C TRP A 197 12.71 -13.65 7.48
N SER A 198 13.93 -13.96 7.02
CA SER A 198 15.01 -12.98 6.86
C SER A 198 14.92 -12.11 5.60
N VAL A 199 13.90 -12.32 4.77
CA VAL A 199 13.62 -11.40 3.66
C VAL A 199 13.05 -10.13 4.23
N ASN A 200 13.69 -8.98 3.95
CA ASN A 200 13.33 -7.68 4.47
C ASN A 200 13.29 -7.62 6.01
N THR A 201 14.40 -7.21 6.58
CA THR A 201 14.57 -7.04 8.04
C THR A 201 14.43 -5.58 8.49
N GLU A 202 14.07 -4.66 7.59
CA GLU A 202 13.85 -3.26 7.93
C GLU A 202 12.67 -3.11 8.89
N GLU A 203 12.89 -2.40 10.00
CA GLU A 203 11.91 -2.12 11.04
C GLU A 203 11.46 -0.65 11.04
N GLU A 204 12.14 0.20 10.25
CA GLU A 204 11.78 1.59 10.12
C GLU A 204 10.75 1.79 9.00
N TYR A 205 9.71 2.53 9.33
CA TYR A 205 8.69 2.95 8.40
C TYR A 205 9.10 4.31 7.84
N HIS A 206 9.61 4.35 6.62
CA HIS A 206 10.03 5.61 5.99
C HIS A 206 8.86 6.49 5.53
N GLU A 207 7.63 6.07 5.76
CA GLU A 207 6.40 6.72 5.30
C GLU A 207 5.55 7.24 6.48
N THR A 208 6.16 7.92 7.43
CA THR A 208 5.42 8.60 8.49
C THR A 208 5.15 10.06 8.10
N LYS A 209 3.87 10.43 8.14
CA LYS A 209 3.48 11.84 8.26
C LYS A 209 3.47 12.27 9.71
#